data_7fb2cf42bec3770ff657335449639a15
#
_entry.id   7fb2cf42bec3770ff657335449639a15
#
_cell.length_a   1.000
_cell.length_b   1.000
_cell.length_c   1.000
_cell.angle_alpha   90.00
_cell.angle_beta   90.00
_cell.angle_gamma   90.00
#
_symmetry.space_group_name_H-M   'P 1'
#
loop_
_entity.id
_entity.type
_entity.pdbx_description
1 polymer ?
#
loop_
_entity_poly.entity_id
_entity_poly.type
_entity_poly.pdbx_seq_one_letter_code
_entity_poly.pdbx_strand_id
1 'polypeptide(L)' 'MPEQIQFYNFELPENFLNKSWDTLYFEIKLKLQTDKNNYIFLDEIQNISDFEKLVDGLYATKNIDVYITGSNANLLSS' A
#
# COMPACT_ATOMS: atom_id res chain seq x y z
N MET A 1 4.85 -17.46 2.40
CA MET A 1 4.83 -16.32 1.47
C MET A 1 6.18 -15.64 1.50
N PRO A 2 6.74 -15.31 0.34
CA PRO A 2 8.04 -14.62 0.32
C PRO A 2 7.98 -13.30 1.11
N GLU A 3 9.07 -12.98 1.80
CA GLU A 3 9.14 -11.81 2.67
C GLU A 3 9.02 -10.50 1.88
N GLN A 4 9.30 -10.52 0.59
CA GLN A 4 9.21 -9.35 -0.26
C GLN A 4 7.79 -9.05 -0.74
N ILE A 5 6.81 -9.88 -0.38
CA ILE A 5 5.41 -9.65 -0.72
C ILE A 5 4.67 -9.22 0.53
N GLN A 6 3.99 -8.08 0.42
CA GLN A 6 3.13 -7.58 1.49
C GLN A 6 1.73 -7.43 0.93
N PHE A 7 0.76 -7.93 1.66
CA PHE A 7 -0.64 -7.86 1.26
C PHE A 7 -1.46 -7.18 2.35
N TYR A 8 -2.20 -6.15 1.97
CA TYR A 8 -3.05 -5.40 2.89
C TYR A 8 -4.45 -5.35 2.32
N ASN A 9 -5.41 -5.88 3.06
CA ASN A 9 -6.81 -5.90 2.67
C ASN A 9 -7.58 -4.90 3.53
N PHE A 10 -8.05 -3.82 2.91
CA PHE A 10 -8.79 -2.77 3.61
C PHE A 10 -10.29 -2.89 3.38
N GLU A 11 -10.78 -4.05 3.03
CA GLU A 11 -12.21 -4.29 2.87
C GLU A 11 -12.93 -4.26 4.21
N LEU A 12 -12.31 -4.81 5.24
CA LEU A 12 -12.93 -4.92 6.57
C LEU A 12 -12.61 -3.70 7.42
N PRO A 13 -13.62 -3.16 8.16
CA PRO A 13 -13.38 -1.98 9.00
C PRO A 13 -12.23 -2.12 9.98
N GLU A 14 -12.05 -3.31 10.56
CA GLU A 14 -10.95 -3.50 11.53
C GLU A 14 -9.58 -3.31 10.88
N ASN A 15 -9.49 -3.36 9.56
CA ASN A 15 -8.23 -3.19 8.85
C ASN A 15 -7.97 -1.75 8.44
N PHE A 16 -8.98 -0.87 8.46
CA PHE A 16 -8.75 0.52 8.05
C PHE A 16 -9.18 1.55 9.09
N LEU A 17 -10.08 1.21 10.04
CA LEU A 17 -10.45 2.15 11.09
C LEU A 17 -9.22 2.43 11.96
N ASN A 18 -9.03 3.70 12.30
CA ASN A 18 -7.89 4.16 13.10
C ASN A 18 -6.54 3.95 12.40
N LYS A 19 -6.56 3.74 11.11
CA LYS A 19 -5.34 3.66 10.29
C LYS A 19 -5.16 4.94 9.51
N SER A 20 -3.97 5.52 9.59
CA SER A 20 -3.64 6.68 8.78
C SER A 20 -2.66 6.27 7.68
N TRP A 21 -2.67 7.03 6.59
CA TRP A 21 -1.81 6.70 5.45
C TRP A 21 -0.33 6.73 5.82
N ASP A 22 0.06 7.66 6.67
CA ASP A 22 1.47 7.80 7.06
C ASP A 22 1.93 6.67 7.96
N THR A 23 1.07 6.21 8.87
CA THR A 23 1.39 5.04 9.70
C THR A 23 1.59 3.82 8.82
N LEU A 24 0.70 3.63 7.83
CA LEU A 24 0.83 2.52 6.89
C LEU A 24 2.09 2.63 6.05
N TYR A 25 2.43 3.84 5.63
CA TYR A 25 3.64 4.08 4.84
C TYR A 25 4.87 3.60 5.61
N PHE A 26 5.00 4.00 6.87
CA PHE A 26 6.15 3.59 7.68
C PHE A 26 6.12 2.10 7.99
N GLU A 27 4.95 1.53 8.21
CA GLU A 27 4.83 0.08 8.43
C GLU A 27 5.34 -0.70 7.23
N ILE A 28 4.92 -0.29 6.04
CA ILE A 28 5.36 -0.95 4.80
C ILE A 28 6.87 -0.78 4.62
N LYS A 29 7.38 0.44 4.85
CA LYS A 29 8.81 0.71 4.69
C LYS A 29 9.66 -0.15 5.61
N LEU A 30 9.20 -0.36 6.85
CA LEU A 30 9.94 -1.18 7.81
C LEU A 30 10.05 -2.64 7.39
N LYS A 31 9.11 -3.12 6.59
CA LYS A 31 9.08 -4.52 6.16
C LYS A 31 9.74 -4.76 4.82
N LEU A 32 10.25 -3.72 4.17
CA LEU A 32 10.86 -3.89 2.86
C LEU A 32 12.14 -4.70 2.96
N GLN A 33 12.34 -5.56 1.97
CA GLN A 33 13.55 -6.38 1.89
C GLN A 33 14.60 -5.65 1.10
N THR A 34 15.82 -5.58 1.67
CA THR A 34 16.95 -4.92 1.04
C THR A 34 17.47 -5.76 -0.12
N ASP A 35 17.85 -5.11 -1.21
CA ASP A 35 18.46 -5.75 -2.39
C ASP A 35 17.54 -6.69 -3.13
N LYS A 36 16.23 -6.57 -2.89
CA LYS A 36 15.22 -7.34 -3.60
C LYS A 36 14.12 -6.41 -4.05
N ASN A 37 13.43 -6.80 -5.11
CA ASN A 37 12.23 -6.10 -5.50
C ASN A 37 11.09 -6.50 -4.55
N ASN A 38 10.32 -5.52 -4.10
CA ASN A 38 9.22 -5.76 -3.17
C ASN A 38 7.89 -5.55 -3.89
N TYR A 39 6.89 -6.34 -3.52
CA TYR A 39 5.57 -6.30 -4.15
C TYR A 39 4.54 -5.98 -3.07
N ILE A 40 3.86 -4.85 -3.23
CA ILE A 40 2.92 -4.36 -2.24
C ILE A 40 1.52 -4.40 -2.86
N PHE A 41 0.63 -5.17 -2.25
CA PHE A 41 -0.75 -5.31 -2.69
C PHE A 41 -1.66 -4.61 -1.71
N LEU A 42 -2.42 -3.63 -2.21
CA LEU A 42 -3.32 -2.81 -1.40
C LEU A 42 -4.74 -2.99 -1.94
N ASP A 43 -5.52 -3.83 -1.26
CA ASP A 43 -6.88 -4.17 -1.68
C ASP A 43 -7.87 -3.21 -1.02
N GLU A 44 -8.79 -2.65 -1.82
CA GLU A 44 -9.79 -1.67 -1.38
C GLU A 44 -9.15 -0.45 -0.74
N ILE A 45 -8.14 0.08 -1.40
CA ILE A 45 -7.30 1.17 -0.86
C ILE A 45 -8.07 2.46 -0.61
N GLN A 46 -9.19 2.68 -1.31
CA GLN A 46 -9.96 3.90 -1.16
C GLN A 46 -10.52 4.07 0.26
N ASN A 47 -10.52 3.01 1.06
CA ASN A 47 -10.98 3.10 2.44
C ASN A 47 -9.97 3.76 3.37
N ILE A 48 -8.76 4.03 2.89
CA ILE A 48 -7.76 4.77 3.65
C ILE A 48 -7.80 6.23 3.20
N SER A 49 -8.02 7.13 4.16
CA SER A 49 -8.03 8.57 3.86
C SER A 49 -6.66 9.01 3.35
N ASP A 50 -6.67 9.84 2.31
CA ASP A 50 -5.44 10.34 1.68
C ASP A 50 -4.56 9.22 1.14
N PHE A 51 -5.18 8.14 0.68
CA PHE A 51 -4.42 6.99 0.17
C PHE A 51 -3.50 7.37 -0.99
N GLU A 52 -3.82 8.43 -1.71
CA GLU A 52 -2.97 8.90 -2.82
C GLU A 52 -1.58 9.27 -2.33
N LYS A 53 -1.48 9.83 -1.12
CA LYS A 53 -0.18 10.17 -0.53
C LYS A 53 0.63 8.92 -0.23
N LEU A 54 -0.04 7.88 0.25
CA LEU A 54 0.61 6.59 0.50
C LEU A 54 1.14 5.99 -0.79
N VAL A 55 0.29 5.94 -1.81
CA VAL A 55 0.66 5.34 -3.09
C VAL A 55 1.79 6.13 -3.75
N ASP A 56 1.69 7.46 -3.74
CA ASP A 56 2.74 8.31 -4.31
C ASP A 56 4.07 8.09 -3.61
N GLY A 57 4.06 7.99 -2.29
CA GLY A 57 5.28 7.74 -1.53
C GLY A 57 5.90 6.39 -1.86
N LEU A 58 5.07 5.36 -2.03
CA LEU A 58 5.58 4.05 -2.39
C LEU A 58 6.14 4.02 -3.81
N TYR A 59 5.49 4.71 -4.76
CA TYR A 59 6.00 4.79 -6.12
C TYR A 59 7.34 5.51 -6.18
N ALA A 60 7.59 6.44 -5.27
CA ALA A 60 8.86 7.17 -5.22
C ALA A 60 9.98 6.34 -4.60
N THR A 61 9.66 5.20 -4.01
CA THR A 61 10.64 4.34 -3.36
C THR A 61 11.15 3.31 -4.36
N LYS A 62 12.47 3.11 -4.37
CA LYS A 62 13.10 2.14 -5.29
C LYS A 62 12.75 0.70 -4.90
N ASN A 63 12.71 -0.15 -5.90
CA ASN A 63 12.54 -1.59 -5.74
C ASN A 63 11.19 -1.97 -5.12
N ILE A 64 10.16 -1.21 -5.47
CA ILE A 64 8.78 -1.50 -5.06
C ILE A 64 7.88 -1.50 -6.30
N ASP A 65 7.08 -2.55 -6.42
CA ASP A 65 5.94 -2.59 -7.34
C ASP A 65 4.67 -2.56 -6.51
N VAL A 66 3.80 -1.61 -6.80
CA VAL A 66 2.56 -1.41 -6.05
C VAL A 66 1.37 -1.82 -6.91
N TYR A 67 0.53 -2.68 -6.36
CA TYR A 67 -0.70 -3.13 -7.00
C TYR A 67 -1.87 -2.71 -6.13
N ILE A 68 -2.80 -1.95 -6.70
CA ILE A 68 -3.94 -1.46 -5.94
C ILE A 68 -5.24 -1.91 -6.58
N THR A 69 -6.24 -2.13 -5.75
CA THR A 69 -7.60 -2.40 -6.18
C THR A 69 -8.57 -1.50 -5.42
N GLY A 70 -9.78 -1.38 -5.92
CA GLY A 70 -10.82 -0.61 -5.27
C GLY A 70 -11.67 0.12 -6.30
N SER A 71 -12.84 0.57 -5.87
CA SER A 71 -13.79 1.21 -6.77
C SER A 71 -13.25 2.51 -7.38
N ASN A 72 -12.31 3.17 -6.72
CA ASN A 72 -11.71 4.41 -7.20
C ASN A 72 -10.25 4.25 -7.63
N ALA A 73 -9.76 3.01 -7.70
CA ALA A 73 -8.34 2.80 -7.98
C ALA A 73 -7.92 3.27 -9.36
N ASN A 74 -8.83 3.21 -10.33
CA ASN A 74 -8.52 3.63 -11.70
C ASN A 74 -8.26 5.12 -11.81
N LEU A 75 -8.59 5.92 -10.80
CA LEU A 75 -8.25 7.34 -10.79
C LEU A 75 -6.74 7.55 -10.74
N LEU A 76 -6.00 6.58 -10.26
CA LEU A 76 -4.55 6.67 -10.13
C LEU A 76 -3.82 6.21 -11.38
N SER A 77 -4.52 5.56 -12.30
CA SER A 77 -3.89 5.01 -13.50
C SER A 77 -3.93 5.97 -14.68
N SER A 78 -4.58 7.09 -14.52
CA SER A 78 -4.73 8.08 -15.58
C SER A 78 -3.43 8.81 -15.89
#